data_f26853838768febc9140407593337ed8
#
_entry.id   f26853838768febc9140407593337ed8
#
_cell.length_a   1.000
_cell.length_b   1.000
_cell.length_c   1.000
_cell.angle_alpha   90.00
_cell.angle_beta   90.00
_cell.angle_gamma   90.00
#
_symmetry.space_group_name_H-M   'P 1'
#
loop_
_entity.id
_entity.type
_entity.pdbx_description
1 polymer ?
#
loop_
_entity_poly.entity_id
_entity_poly.type
_entity_poly.pdbx_seq_one_letter_code
_entity_poly.pdbx_strand_id
1 'polypeptide(L)'
;MLQILELFGGIGSPRIALRNIGVPVKAIDYVEIDEKAVRSYNAMFEKELHYKTQTVVGWNLKPDILIHGSPCQDFSIAGYQKGADPGSETRSSLMWETLNIIEQMGIWKPRIVIWENVKNVLSKHMIHNFNKYLMKMEQLGYTNSFEVLNAMDFGLPQFRERVFTVSCIKGKTFDFDKMERSKAPHIKEFLQPNSEVDKRYTITAPSMLKVIGKTNGNFNGKLEIIKDHCKTITTKQCRCPNSGIVDLENGQYRLLTELE
;
A
#
# COMPACT_ATOMS: atom_id res chain seq x y z
N MET A 1 -12.72 9.62 -20.87
CA MET A 1 -11.61 8.78 -20.32
C MET A 1 -10.94 9.58 -19.24
N LEU A 2 -10.86 9.04 -18.01
CA LEU A 2 -10.24 9.72 -16.87
C LEU A 2 -8.72 9.76 -17.03
N GLN A 3 -8.12 10.89 -16.71
CA GLN A 3 -6.68 11.08 -16.70
C GLN A 3 -6.15 10.89 -15.26
N ILE A 4 -5.24 9.95 -15.06
CA ILE A 4 -4.75 9.56 -13.75
C ILE A 4 -3.25 9.78 -13.65
N LEU A 5 -2.82 10.41 -12.56
CA LEU A 5 -1.43 10.51 -12.14
C LEU A 5 -1.22 9.63 -10.92
N GLU A 6 -0.30 8.68 -11.02
CA GLU A 6 0.12 7.80 -9.93
C GLU A 6 1.49 8.24 -9.41
N LEU A 7 1.54 8.88 -8.23
CA LEU A 7 2.79 9.20 -7.54
C LEU A 7 3.12 8.11 -6.52
N PHE A 8 4.39 7.70 -6.46
CA PHE A 8 4.83 6.53 -5.69
C PHE A 8 4.05 5.28 -6.09
N GLY A 9 3.91 5.09 -7.39
CA GLY A 9 2.92 4.19 -7.99
C GLY A 9 3.15 2.70 -7.71
N GLY A 10 4.32 2.33 -7.17
CA GLY A 10 4.62 0.95 -6.80
C GLY A 10 4.45 -0.01 -7.97
N ILE A 11 3.69 -1.07 -7.76
CA ILE A 11 3.38 -2.04 -8.81
C ILE A 11 2.10 -1.72 -9.61
N GLY A 12 1.50 -0.54 -9.42
CA GLY A 12 0.33 -0.09 -10.19
C GLY A 12 -1.01 -0.62 -9.70
N SER A 13 -1.15 -0.89 -8.40
CA SER A 13 -2.41 -1.39 -7.82
C SER A 13 -3.63 -0.51 -8.13
N PRO A 14 -3.57 0.84 -8.10
CA PRO A 14 -4.70 1.68 -8.46
C PRO A 14 -5.14 1.49 -9.91
N ARG A 15 -4.19 1.36 -10.83
CA ARG A 15 -4.49 1.14 -12.26
C ARG A 15 -5.13 -0.23 -12.49
N ILE A 16 -4.64 -1.27 -11.80
CA ILE A 16 -5.26 -2.61 -11.84
C ILE A 16 -6.69 -2.54 -11.32
N ALA A 17 -6.93 -1.87 -10.19
CA ALA A 17 -8.24 -1.71 -9.61
C ALA A 17 -9.23 -1.05 -10.59
N LEU A 18 -8.84 0.06 -11.20
CA LEU A 18 -9.65 0.76 -12.19
C LEU A 18 -9.94 -0.09 -13.43
N ARG A 19 -8.96 -0.86 -13.89
CA ARG A 19 -9.14 -1.81 -15.00
C ARG A 19 -10.14 -2.90 -14.62
N ASN A 20 -10.04 -3.46 -13.43
CA ASN A 20 -10.91 -4.56 -12.97
C ASN A 20 -12.38 -4.14 -12.86
N ILE A 21 -12.66 -2.89 -12.49
CA ILE A 21 -14.03 -2.34 -12.45
C ILE A 21 -14.48 -1.74 -13.79
N GLY A 22 -13.69 -1.91 -14.85
CA GLY A 22 -14.06 -1.46 -16.20
C GLY A 22 -14.07 0.04 -16.43
N VAL A 23 -13.42 0.81 -15.57
CA VAL A 23 -13.31 2.27 -15.74
C VAL A 23 -12.27 2.59 -16.83
N PRO A 24 -12.69 3.25 -17.95
CA PRO A 24 -11.74 3.60 -19.00
C PRO A 24 -10.83 4.73 -18.54
N VAL A 25 -9.58 4.39 -18.32
CA VAL A 25 -8.56 5.35 -17.86
C VAL A 25 -7.47 5.54 -18.90
N LYS A 26 -6.93 6.75 -18.93
CA LYS A 26 -5.67 7.08 -19.55
C LYS A 26 -4.71 7.47 -18.43
N ALA A 27 -3.71 6.65 -18.14
CA ALA A 27 -2.64 7.08 -17.27
C ALA A 27 -1.92 8.24 -17.97
N ILE A 28 -1.86 9.40 -17.32
CA ILE A 28 -1.07 10.53 -17.80
C ILE A 28 0.38 10.19 -17.51
N ASP A 29 0.65 9.73 -16.29
CA ASP A 29 1.96 9.29 -15.90
C ASP A 29 1.92 8.38 -14.66
N TYR A 30 3.01 7.67 -14.48
CA TYR A 30 3.33 6.81 -13.37
C TYR A 30 4.72 7.19 -12.87
N VAL A 31 4.83 7.57 -11.62
CA VAL A 31 6.07 8.07 -11.01
C VAL A 31 6.49 7.16 -9.87
N GLU A 32 7.61 6.50 -10.03
CA GLU A 32 8.20 5.58 -9.08
C GLU A 32 9.73 5.60 -9.21
N ILE A 33 10.43 5.55 -8.09
CA ILE A 33 11.88 5.56 -8.03
C ILE A 33 12.49 4.16 -7.87
N ASP A 34 11.72 3.21 -7.33
CA ASP A 34 12.19 1.83 -7.14
C ASP A 34 12.15 1.07 -8.47
N GLU A 35 13.33 0.73 -8.98
CA GLU A 35 13.49 -0.01 -10.24
C GLU A 35 12.76 -1.36 -10.25
N LYS A 36 12.67 -2.06 -9.11
CA LYS A 36 11.99 -3.35 -9.03
C LYS A 36 10.48 -3.17 -9.17
N ALA A 37 9.92 -2.13 -8.53
CA ALA A 37 8.53 -1.78 -8.67
C ALA A 37 8.20 -1.39 -10.12
N VAL A 38 9.04 -0.55 -10.76
CA VAL A 38 8.88 -0.15 -12.17
C VAL A 38 8.93 -1.35 -13.11
N ARG A 39 9.83 -2.30 -12.90
CA ARG A 39 9.86 -3.53 -13.70
C ARG A 39 8.60 -4.36 -13.54
N SER A 40 8.10 -4.50 -12.33
CA SER A 40 6.85 -5.22 -12.06
C SER A 40 5.66 -4.52 -12.70
N TYR A 41 5.59 -3.18 -12.61
CA TYR A 41 4.57 -2.38 -13.27
C TYR A 41 4.59 -2.60 -14.79
N ASN A 42 5.74 -2.46 -15.42
CA ASN A 42 5.90 -2.65 -16.86
C ASN A 42 5.53 -4.06 -17.32
N ALA A 43 5.83 -5.08 -16.51
CA ALA A 43 5.44 -6.46 -16.82
C ALA A 43 3.91 -6.67 -16.75
N MET A 44 3.23 -6.04 -15.81
CA MET A 44 1.77 -6.13 -15.69
C MET A 44 1.02 -5.35 -16.78
N PHE A 45 1.65 -4.34 -17.35
CA PHE A 45 1.09 -3.47 -18.39
C PHE A 45 1.88 -3.56 -19.70
N GLU A 46 2.37 -4.75 -20.03
CA GLU A 46 3.31 -5.03 -21.14
C GLU A 46 2.89 -4.45 -22.49
N LYS A 47 1.58 -4.36 -22.76
CA LYS A 47 1.03 -3.81 -24.01
C LYS A 47 0.88 -2.28 -24.01
N GLU A 48 1.29 -1.63 -22.94
CA GLU A 48 1.15 -0.18 -22.77
C GLU A 48 2.54 0.49 -22.75
N LEU A 49 2.58 1.80 -22.48
CA LEU A 49 3.84 2.51 -22.39
C LEU A 49 4.71 1.99 -21.25
N HIS A 50 5.96 1.71 -21.54
CA HIS A 50 6.93 1.33 -20.52
C HIS A 50 7.54 2.57 -19.86
N TYR A 51 7.51 2.59 -18.55
CA TYR A 51 8.04 3.67 -17.72
C TYR A 51 9.47 3.38 -17.28
N LYS A 52 10.19 4.45 -16.97
CA LYS A 52 11.49 4.42 -16.30
C LYS A 52 11.33 4.90 -14.87
N THR A 53 12.34 4.67 -14.05
CA THR A 53 12.38 5.26 -12.69
C THR A 53 12.35 6.77 -12.78
N GLN A 54 11.51 7.40 -11.95
CA GLN A 54 11.32 8.85 -11.93
C GLN A 54 11.17 9.34 -10.49
N THR A 55 11.69 10.53 -10.21
CA THR A 55 11.44 11.21 -8.94
C THR A 55 10.15 12.01 -9.01
N VAL A 56 9.47 12.14 -7.87
CA VAL A 56 8.27 12.99 -7.77
C VAL A 56 8.60 14.48 -7.71
N VAL A 57 9.84 14.85 -7.41
CA VAL A 57 10.25 16.24 -7.25
C VAL A 57 10.14 17.01 -8.58
N GLY A 58 9.42 18.13 -8.56
CA GLY A 58 9.25 19.01 -9.73
C GLY A 58 8.25 18.52 -10.77
N TRP A 59 7.44 17.52 -10.46
CA TRP A 59 6.46 16.94 -11.37
C TRP A 59 5.27 17.89 -11.60
N ASN A 60 4.87 18.13 -12.85
CA ASN A 60 3.80 19.06 -13.21
C ASN A 60 2.95 18.52 -14.36
N LEU A 61 1.85 17.84 -14.05
CA LEU A 61 0.84 17.37 -14.99
C LEU A 61 -0.56 17.75 -14.49
N LYS A 62 -1.57 17.59 -15.36
CA LYS A 62 -2.96 18.03 -15.10
C LYS A 62 -3.91 16.82 -15.11
N PRO A 63 -3.92 15.96 -14.08
CA PRO A 63 -4.80 14.81 -14.02
C PRO A 63 -6.21 15.16 -13.56
N ASP A 64 -7.17 14.29 -13.88
CA ASP A 64 -8.50 14.33 -13.25
C ASP A 64 -8.44 13.78 -11.82
N ILE A 65 -7.63 12.72 -11.64
CA ILE A 65 -7.43 12.04 -10.36
C ILE A 65 -5.92 11.90 -10.11
N LEU A 66 -5.49 12.27 -8.91
CA LEU A 66 -4.15 12.00 -8.42
C LEU A 66 -4.24 10.95 -7.32
N ILE A 67 -3.46 9.88 -7.44
CA ILE A 67 -3.37 8.83 -6.43
C ILE A 67 -1.92 8.77 -5.94
N HIS A 68 -1.72 8.76 -4.64
CA HIS A 68 -0.38 8.64 -4.09
C HIS A 68 -0.32 7.75 -2.86
N GLY A 69 0.77 6.99 -2.77
CA GLY A 69 1.15 6.20 -1.61
C GLY A 69 2.51 6.66 -1.10
N SER A 70 2.59 7.87 -0.56
CA SER A 70 3.87 8.41 -0.09
C SER A 70 4.55 7.48 0.92
N PRO A 71 5.90 7.38 0.93
CA PRO A 71 6.62 6.43 1.75
C PRO A 71 6.21 6.50 3.23
N CYS A 72 5.94 5.33 3.81
CA CYS A 72 5.49 5.18 5.19
C CYS A 72 6.60 4.73 6.15
N GLN A 73 7.85 4.67 5.69
CA GLN A 73 8.93 4.05 6.47
C GLN A 73 9.18 4.76 7.81
N ASP A 74 9.00 6.07 7.86
CA ASP A 74 9.17 6.86 9.06
C ASP A 74 7.86 6.97 9.88
N PHE A 75 6.73 6.53 9.34
CA PHE A 75 5.45 6.35 10.03
C PHE A 75 5.22 4.94 10.54
N SER A 76 5.82 3.93 9.90
CA SER A 76 5.56 2.53 10.20
C SER A 76 6.18 2.11 11.54
N ILE A 77 5.45 1.28 12.31
CA ILE A 77 5.96 0.61 13.52
C ILE A 77 7.18 -0.27 13.20
N ALA A 78 7.25 -0.81 12.00
CA ALA A 78 8.39 -1.60 11.52
C ALA A 78 9.54 -0.75 10.96
N GLY A 79 9.38 0.57 10.90
CA GLY A 79 10.35 1.55 10.40
C GLY A 79 11.01 2.36 11.52
N TYR A 80 11.62 3.48 11.13
CA TYR A 80 12.41 4.30 12.06
C TYR A 80 11.59 5.27 12.92
N GLN A 81 10.30 5.45 12.66
CA GLN A 81 9.39 6.38 13.35
C GLN A 81 9.93 7.81 13.48
N LYS A 82 10.68 8.28 12.48
CA LYS A 82 11.32 9.61 12.46
C LYS A 82 10.35 10.76 12.14
N GLY A 83 9.10 10.43 11.78
CA GLY A 83 8.11 11.42 11.37
C GLY A 83 8.26 11.89 9.91
N ALA A 84 7.56 12.97 9.57
CA ALA A 84 7.53 13.54 8.23
C ALA A 84 7.43 15.07 8.28
N ASP A 85 8.07 15.73 9.22
CA ASP A 85 8.06 17.18 9.28
C ASP A 85 8.66 17.78 8.00
N PRO A 86 8.12 18.92 7.51
CA PRO A 86 8.67 19.59 6.34
C PRO A 86 10.16 19.92 6.57
N GLY A 87 11.00 19.54 5.60
CA GLY A 87 12.45 19.76 5.69
C GLY A 87 13.22 18.74 6.54
N SER A 88 12.57 17.69 7.05
CA SER A 88 13.24 16.67 7.88
C SER A 88 14.15 15.71 7.10
N GLU A 89 14.23 15.82 5.76
CA GLU A 89 14.96 14.90 4.87
C GLU A 89 14.58 13.42 5.02
N THR A 90 13.47 13.13 5.69
CA THR A 90 12.94 11.78 5.81
C THR A 90 12.19 11.39 4.54
N ARG A 91 12.13 10.09 4.22
CA ARG A 91 11.35 9.62 3.06
C ARG A 91 9.86 9.96 3.19
N SER A 92 9.33 9.96 4.39
CA SER A 92 7.94 10.31 4.66
C SER A 92 7.64 11.80 4.45
N SER A 93 8.65 12.68 4.44
CA SER A 93 8.50 14.09 4.10
C SER A 93 8.12 14.32 2.61
N LEU A 94 8.33 13.32 1.75
CA LEU A 94 7.90 13.37 0.34
C LEU A 94 6.38 13.49 0.15
N MET A 95 5.60 13.25 1.19
CA MET A 95 4.17 13.58 1.20
C MET A 95 3.93 15.09 0.94
N TRP A 96 4.82 15.97 1.41
CA TRP A 96 4.75 17.41 1.18
C TRP A 96 5.02 17.79 -0.28
N GLU A 97 5.84 16.99 -0.97
CA GLU A 97 6.07 17.21 -2.40
C GLU A 97 4.80 16.97 -3.21
N THR A 98 3.96 16.00 -2.84
CA THR A 98 2.64 15.84 -3.46
C THR A 98 1.79 17.10 -3.31
N LEU A 99 1.81 17.73 -2.13
CA LEU A 99 1.07 18.99 -1.90
C LEU A 99 1.63 20.14 -2.75
N ASN A 100 2.96 20.24 -2.89
CA ASN A 100 3.62 21.22 -3.75
C ASN A 100 3.21 21.02 -5.21
N ILE A 101 3.18 19.79 -5.70
CA ILE A 101 2.73 19.43 -7.05
C ILE A 101 1.28 19.91 -7.27
N ILE A 102 0.38 19.60 -6.32
CA ILE A 102 -1.04 20.02 -6.42
C ILE A 102 -1.15 21.55 -6.40
N GLU A 103 -0.39 22.23 -5.55
CA GLU A 103 -0.40 23.70 -5.46
C GLU A 103 0.06 24.37 -6.77
N GLN A 104 1.13 23.83 -7.38
CA GLN A 104 1.67 24.31 -8.66
C GLN A 104 0.71 24.10 -9.84
N MET A 105 -0.21 23.14 -9.77
CA MET A 105 -1.23 22.93 -10.78
C MET A 105 -2.23 24.09 -10.86
N GLY A 106 -2.36 24.93 -9.84
CA GLY A 106 -3.24 26.09 -9.78
C GLY A 106 -4.69 25.73 -10.06
N ILE A 107 -5.29 26.31 -11.09
CA ILE A 107 -6.69 26.05 -11.50
C ILE A 107 -6.92 24.66 -12.09
N TRP A 108 -5.83 23.98 -12.47
CA TRP A 108 -5.85 22.65 -13.09
C TRP A 108 -5.67 21.51 -12.06
N LYS A 109 -5.89 21.80 -10.79
CA LYS A 109 -5.82 20.80 -9.73
C LYS A 109 -6.76 19.62 -10.01
N PRO A 110 -6.33 18.37 -9.65
CA PRO A 110 -7.18 17.21 -9.82
C PRO A 110 -8.50 17.35 -9.08
N ARG A 111 -9.57 16.77 -9.63
CA ARG A 111 -10.89 16.80 -8.96
C ARG A 111 -10.90 15.95 -7.70
N ILE A 112 -10.11 14.89 -7.70
CA ILE A 112 -10.00 13.91 -6.61
C ILE A 112 -8.52 13.63 -6.37
N VAL A 113 -8.14 13.64 -5.10
CA VAL A 113 -6.84 13.16 -4.63
C VAL A 113 -7.09 12.01 -3.68
N ILE A 114 -6.46 10.87 -3.93
CA ILE A 114 -6.53 9.69 -3.06
C ILE A 114 -5.15 9.46 -2.46
N TRP A 115 -5.06 9.48 -1.14
CA TRP A 115 -3.85 9.16 -0.39
C TRP A 115 -4.03 7.87 0.41
N GLU A 116 -3.22 6.86 0.12
CA GLU A 116 -3.13 5.63 0.90
C GLU A 116 -1.91 5.66 1.81
N ASN A 117 -2.07 5.24 3.08
CA ASN A 117 -0.94 5.09 3.98
C ASN A 117 -1.23 4.05 5.07
N VAL A 118 -0.20 3.74 5.86
CA VAL A 118 -0.33 2.82 7.00
C VAL A 118 -1.18 3.45 8.11
N LYS A 119 -1.96 2.63 8.84
CA LYS A 119 -2.81 3.09 9.97
C LYS A 119 -2.02 3.91 10.99
N ASN A 120 -0.71 3.66 11.15
CA ASN A 120 0.11 4.35 12.15
C ASN A 120 0.24 5.86 11.93
N VAL A 121 -0.13 6.41 10.78
CA VAL A 121 -0.20 7.88 10.57
C VAL A 121 -1.21 8.54 11.52
N LEU A 122 -2.18 7.78 12.02
CA LEU A 122 -3.17 8.22 13.01
C LEU A 122 -2.70 8.04 14.46
N SER A 123 -1.50 7.50 14.71
CA SER A 123 -0.98 7.32 16.06
C SER A 123 -0.69 8.66 16.74
N LYS A 124 -0.67 8.66 18.08
CA LYS A 124 -0.42 9.87 18.89
C LYS A 124 0.84 10.63 18.47
N HIS A 125 1.87 9.92 17.99
CA HIS A 125 3.13 10.54 17.58
C HIS A 125 3.13 11.08 16.14
N MET A 126 2.21 10.60 15.29
CA MET A 126 2.20 10.92 13.86
C MET A 126 0.99 11.74 13.42
N ILE A 127 -0.06 11.79 14.22
CA ILE A 127 -1.34 12.45 13.90
C ILE A 127 -1.18 13.93 13.54
N HIS A 128 -0.16 14.61 14.10
CA HIS A 128 0.08 16.02 13.78
C HIS A 128 0.43 16.24 12.30
N ASN A 129 1.22 15.35 11.69
CA ASN A 129 1.54 15.42 10.27
C ASN A 129 0.32 15.10 9.39
N PHE A 130 -0.49 14.13 9.81
CA PHE A 130 -1.75 13.82 9.14
C PHE A 130 -2.69 15.04 9.14
N ASN A 131 -2.87 15.67 10.29
CA ASN A 131 -3.71 16.87 10.41
C ASN A 131 -3.16 18.05 9.58
N LYS A 132 -1.84 18.28 9.58
CA LYS A 132 -1.22 19.30 8.71
C LYS A 132 -1.50 19.03 7.24
N TYR A 133 -1.43 17.76 6.80
CA TYR A 133 -1.77 17.38 5.43
C TYR A 133 -3.23 17.74 5.11
N LEU A 134 -4.19 17.35 5.96
CA LEU A 134 -5.61 17.67 5.75
C LEU A 134 -5.85 19.19 5.68
N MET A 135 -5.27 19.95 6.61
CA MET A 135 -5.37 21.42 6.61
C MET A 135 -4.81 22.04 5.33
N LYS A 136 -3.67 21.53 4.82
CA LYS A 136 -3.11 22.06 3.56
C LYS A 136 -4.02 21.71 2.37
N MET A 137 -4.61 20.53 2.35
CA MET A 137 -5.59 20.15 1.33
C MET A 137 -6.84 21.06 1.38
N GLU A 138 -7.32 21.42 2.57
CA GLU A 138 -8.43 22.38 2.74
C GLU A 138 -8.06 23.77 2.21
N GLN A 139 -6.86 24.26 2.51
CA GLN A 139 -6.34 25.53 1.96
C GLN A 139 -6.25 25.49 0.44
N LEU A 140 -5.99 24.32 -0.15
CA LEU A 140 -6.00 24.10 -1.60
C LEU A 140 -7.41 23.97 -2.18
N GLY A 141 -8.48 24.04 -1.37
CA GLY A 141 -9.89 24.02 -1.78
C GLY A 141 -10.50 22.63 -1.86
N TYR A 142 -9.94 21.65 -1.16
CA TYR A 142 -10.51 20.28 -1.04
C TYR A 142 -11.31 20.12 0.24
N THR A 143 -12.28 19.21 0.19
CA THR A 143 -12.92 18.64 1.38
C THR A 143 -12.42 17.21 1.55
N ASN A 144 -11.98 16.87 2.76
CA ASN A 144 -11.35 15.60 3.05
C ASN A 144 -12.33 14.63 3.72
N SER A 145 -12.32 13.38 3.30
CA SER A 145 -12.93 12.25 3.99
C SER A 145 -11.84 11.18 4.18
N PHE A 146 -11.80 10.49 5.31
CA PHE A 146 -10.84 9.40 5.51
C PHE A 146 -11.42 8.28 6.36
N GLU A 147 -10.95 7.07 6.11
CA GLU A 147 -11.30 5.88 6.88
C GLU A 147 -10.13 4.90 6.93
N VAL A 148 -10.10 4.07 7.98
CA VAL A 148 -9.21 2.91 8.07
C VAL A 148 -9.92 1.71 7.48
N LEU A 149 -9.45 1.23 6.34
CA LEU A 149 -10.02 0.07 5.65
C LEU A 149 -9.13 -1.15 5.88
N ASN A 150 -9.76 -2.32 6.05
CA ASN A 150 -9.07 -3.60 6.12
C ASN A 150 -9.38 -4.41 4.86
N ALA A 151 -8.37 -4.98 4.22
CA ALA A 151 -8.55 -5.81 3.03
C ALA A 151 -9.51 -6.98 3.25
N MET A 152 -9.63 -7.49 4.51
CA MET A 152 -10.57 -8.54 4.86
C MET A 152 -12.04 -8.14 4.67
N ASP A 153 -12.36 -6.86 4.77
CA ASP A 153 -13.72 -6.34 4.57
C ASP A 153 -14.10 -6.25 3.09
N PHE A 154 -13.16 -6.57 2.21
CA PHE A 154 -13.29 -6.50 0.75
C PHE A 154 -12.97 -7.82 0.05
N GLY A 155 -13.18 -8.95 0.73
CA GLY A 155 -13.07 -10.28 0.14
C GLY A 155 -11.64 -10.84 0.04
N LEU A 156 -10.65 -10.26 0.70
CA LEU A 156 -9.27 -10.76 0.70
C LEU A 156 -8.92 -11.36 2.05
N PRO A 157 -8.38 -12.60 2.14
CA PRO A 157 -8.00 -13.21 3.40
C PRO A 157 -6.64 -12.70 3.90
N GLN A 158 -6.48 -11.37 3.90
CA GLN A 158 -5.29 -10.69 4.38
C GLN A 158 -5.65 -9.59 5.37
N PHE A 159 -5.15 -9.69 6.60
CA PHE A 159 -5.27 -8.61 7.58
C PHE A 159 -4.31 -7.48 7.19
N ARG A 160 -4.87 -6.47 6.51
CA ARG A 160 -4.13 -5.30 6.02
C ARG A 160 -4.96 -4.05 6.22
N GLU A 161 -4.68 -3.34 7.30
CA GLU A 161 -5.29 -2.05 7.57
C GLU A 161 -4.51 -0.91 6.90
N ARG A 162 -5.24 -0.01 6.23
CA ARG A 162 -4.70 1.19 5.60
C ARG A 162 -5.65 2.36 5.82
N VAL A 163 -5.07 3.54 5.99
CA VAL A 163 -5.83 4.79 5.94
C VAL A 163 -5.96 5.19 4.48
N PHE A 164 -7.19 5.38 4.05
CA PHE A 164 -7.48 6.01 2.77
C PHE A 164 -8.06 7.39 3.04
N THR A 165 -7.44 8.42 2.46
CA THR A 165 -7.96 9.78 2.48
C THR A 165 -8.38 10.12 1.05
N VAL A 166 -9.65 10.50 0.90
CA VAL A 166 -10.22 10.96 -0.37
C VAL A 166 -10.54 12.43 -0.24
N SER A 167 -9.82 13.24 -0.98
CA SER A 167 -9.97 14.70 -0.99
C SER A 167 -10.63 15.12 -2.28
N CYS A 168 -11.82 15.72 -2.20
CA CYS A 168 -12.62 16.15 -3.34
C CYS A 168 -12.70 17.67 -3.43
N ILE A 169 -12.63 18.22 -4.67
CA ILE A 169 -12.74 19.67 -4.88
C ILE A 169 -14.20 20.15 -4.79
N LYS A 170 -14.41 21.44 -4.53
CA LYS A 170 -15.73 22.11 -4.54
C LYS A 170 -16.74 21.57 -3.51
N GLY A 171 -16.26 21.24 -2.30
CA GLY A 171 -17.13 20.84 -1.18
C GLY A 171 -17.80 19.49 -1.32
N LYS A 172 -17.41 18.67 -2.30
CA LYS A 172 -17.86 17.29 -2.40
C LYS A 172 -17.14 16.42 -1.36
N THR A 173 -17.85 15.48 -0.78
CA THR A 173 -17.31 14.49 0.16
C THR A 173 -17.39 13.10 -0.44
N PHE A 174 -16.49 12.23 -0.05
CA PHE A 174 -16.57 10.80 -0.33
C PHE A 174 -17.20 10.10 0.88
N ASP A 175 -18.18 9.28 0.62
CA ASP A 175 -18.94 8.55 1.64
C ASP A 175 -18.47 7.08 1.68
N PHE A 176 -17.64 6.75 2.66
CA PHE A 176 -17.10 5.42 2.85
C PHE A 176 -18.16 4.39 3.26
N ASP A 177 -19.28 4.82 3.88
CA ASP A 177 -20.37 3.92 4.28
C ASP A 177 -21.11 3.31 3.09
N LYS A 178 -20.99 3.93 1.92
CA LYS A 178 -21.56 3.43 0.66
C LYS A 178 -20.68 2.41 -0.06
N MET A 179 -19.51 2.11 0.45
CA MET A 179 -18.65 1.10 -0.16
C MET A 179 -19.22 -0.30 0.08
N GLU A 180 -19.33 -1.07 -0.99
CA GLU A 180 -19.68 -2.48 -0.88
C GLU A 180 -18.59 -3.23 -0.13
N ARG A 181 -18.98 -3.96 0.92
CA ARG A 181 -18.09 -4.79 1.71
C ARG A 181 -18.46 -6.26 1.51
N SER A 182 -17.45 -7.12 1.47
CA SER A 182 -17.62 -8.56 1.35
C SER A 182 -16.73 -9.29 2.34
N LYS A 183 -17.29 -10.33 2.97
CA LYS A 183 -16.53 -11.16 3.92
C LYS A 183 -15.38 -11.86 3.18
N ALA A 184 -14.20 -11.83 3.77
CA ALA A 184 -13.06 -12.60 3.27
C ALA A 184 -13.36 -14.11 3.32
N PRO A 185 -13.09 -14.86 2.26
CA PRO A 185 -13.09 -16.32 2.29
C PRO A 185 -11.93 -16.83 3.18
N HIS A 186 -11.93 -18.12 3.44
CA HIS A 186 -10.83 -18.73 4.19
C HIS A 186 -9.56 -18.77 3.33
N ILE A 187 -8.40 -18.47 3.91
CA ILE A 187 -7.13 -18.44 3.16
C ILE A 187 -6.80 -19.75 2.44
N LYS A 188 -7.29 -20.88 2.94
CA LYS A 188 -7.09 -22.19 2.30
C LYS A 188 -7.55 -22.24 0.83
N GLU A 189 -8.52 -21.40 0.45
CA GLU A 189 -8.99 -21.30 -0.92
C GLU A 189 -7.95 -20.69 -1.88
N PHE A 190 -6.94 -20.03 -1.33
CA PHE A 190 -5.85 -19.39 -2.07
C PHE A 190 -4.53 -20.16 -1.99
N LEU A 191 -4.43 -21.14 -1.08
CA LEU A 191 -3.22 -21.93 -0.93
C LEU A 191 -3.15 -23.01 -2.00
N GLN A 192 -1.98 -23.16 -2.60
CA GLN A 192 -1.70 -24.29 -3.49
C GLN A 192 -1.67 -25.62 -2.71
N PRO A 193 -2.08 -26.73 -3.32
CA PRO A 193 -1.88 -28.06 -2.73
C PRO A 193 -0.40 -28.26 -2.38
N ASN A 194 -0.11 -28.69 -1.15
CA ASN A 194 1.28 -28.82 -0.68
C ASN A 194 2.13 -29.76 -1.56
N SER A 195 1.50 -30.71 -2.25
CA SER A 195 2.16 -31.61 -3.20
C SER A 195 2.67 -30.92 -4.47
N GLU A 196 2.11 -29.75 -4.81
CA GLU A 196 2.46 -28.95 -6.01
C GLU A 196 3.46 -27.84 -5.70
N VAL A 197 3.70 -27.56 -4.42
CA VAL A 197 4.61 -26.49 -4.00
C VAL A 197 6.06 -26.98 -4.02
N ASP A 198 6.92 -26.20 -4.68
CA ASP A 198 8.36 -26.50 -4.76
C ASP A 198 8.97 -26.53 -3.32
N LYS A 199 9.84 -27.51 -3.10
CA LYS A 199 10.56 -27.68 -1.81
C LYS A 199 11.41 -26.47 -1.41
N ARG A 200 11.75 -25.57 -2.33
CA ARG A 200 12.46 -24.32 -2.04
C ARG A 200 11.72 -23.43 -1.03
N TYR A 201 10.40 -23.56 -0.94
CA TYR A 201 9.59 -22.81 0.03
C TYR A 201 9.58 -23.43 1.42
N THR A 202 10.08 -24.67 1.58
CA THR A 202 10.18 -25.32 2.91
C THR A 202 11.18 -24.55 3.78
N ILE A 203 10.76 -24.27 5.01
CA ILE A 203 11.61 -23.55 5.98
C ILE A 203 12.59 -24.54 6.59
N THR A 204 13.87 -24.38 6.27
CA THR A 204 14.97 -25.20 6.79
C THR A 204 15.90 -24.42 7.72
N ALA A 205 15.84 -23.09 7.70
CA ALA A 205 16.71 -22.23 8.49
C ALA A 205 16.46 -22.39 10.01
N PRO A 206 17.45 -22.83 10.81
CA PRO A 206 17.28 -23.06 12.26
C PRO A 206 16.83 -21.79 13.01
N SER A 207 17.27 -20.62 12.56
CA SER A 207 16.88 -19.32 13.13
C SER A 207 15.39 -19.04 12.98
N MET A 208 14.77 -19.46 11.88
CA MET A 208 13.33 -19.34 11.65
C MET A 208 12.56 -20.38 12.46
N LEU A 209 13.00 -21.66 12.43
CA LEU A 209 12.34 -22.74 13.14
C LEU A 209 12.25 -22.48 14.66
N LYS A 210 13.28 -21.87 15.26
CA LYS A 210 13.31 -21.54 16.70
C LYS A 210 12.25 -20.54 17.15
N VAL A 211 11.67 -19.77 16.24
CA VAL A 211 10.73 -18.67 16.57
C VAL A 211 9.29 -18.97 16.14
N ILE A 212 9.04 -20.16 15.58
CA ILE A 212 7.68 -20.57 15.20
C ILE A 212 6.83 -20.74 16.46
N GLY A 213 5.64 -20.14 16.45
CA GLY A 213 4.66 -20.24 17.54
C GLY A 213 5.06 -19.57 18.85
N LYS A 214 6.21 -18.91 18.95
CA LYS A 214 6.59 -18.19 20.18
C LYS A 214 5.72 -16.96 20.39
N THR A 215 5.23 -16.80 21.61
CA THR A 215 4.33 -15.70 22.02
C THR A 215 5.06 -14.52 22.66
N ASN A 216 6.37 -14.62 22.86
CA ASN A 216 7.14 -13.61 23.60
C ASN A 216 7.28 -12.30 22.83
N GLY A 217 6.61 -11.34 23.30
CA GLY A 217 6.45 -9.91 23.30
C GLY A 217 7.18 -8.99 22.32
N ASN A 218 8.22 -9.36 21.67
CA ASN A 218 8.95 -8.49 20.75
C ASN A 218 8.63 -8.83 19.28
N PHE A 219 8.35 -7.79 18.51
CA PHE A 219 8.07 -7.85 17.07
C PHE A 219 9.17 -8.58 16.25
N ASN A 220 10.39 -8.62 16.77
CA ASN A 220 11.53 -9.27 16.15
C ASN A 220 11.74 -10.69 16.72
N GLY A 221 11.16 -11.69 16.09
CA GLY A 221 11.45 -13.07 16.43
C GLY A 221 10.25 -13.97 16.63
N LYS A 222 9.15 -13.68 15.93
CA LYS A 222 7.91 -14.43 15.99
C LYS A 222 7.48 -14.79 14.58
N LEU A 223 7.39 -16.10 14.29
CA LEU A 223 6.70 -16.60 13.10
C LEU A 223 5.36 -17.19 13.50
N GLU A 224 4.30 -16.68 12.93
CA GLU A 224 2.94 -17.16 13.20
C GLU A 224 2.50 -18.15 12.12
N ILE A 225 1.83 -19.20 12.54
CA ILE A 225 1.19 -20.14 11.61
C ILE A 225 -0.10 -19.48 11.10
N ILE A 226 -0.27 -19.48 9.80
CA ILE A 226 -1.46 -18.99 9.13
C ILE A 226 -2.63 -19.93 9.46
N LYS A 227 -3.76 -19.34 9.93
CA LYS A 227 -4.99 -20.07 10.19
C LYS A 227 -6.08 -19.69 9.18
N ASP A 228 -6.82 -18.63 9.46
CA ASP A 228 -7.97 -18.19 8.65
C ASP A 228 -7.58 -17.15 7.60
N HIS A 229 -6.55 -16.36 7.88
CA HIS A 229 -6.06 -15.28 7.02
C HIS A 229 -4.55 -15.08 7.24
N CYS A 230 -3.88 -14.49 6.27
CA CYS A 230 -2.50 -14.05 6.42
C CYS A 230 -2.44 -12.60 6.95
N LYS A 231 -1.29 -12.21 7.49
CA LYS A 231 -1.02 -10.79 7.80
C LYS A 231 -0.47 -10.08 6.57
N THR A 232 -0.25 -8.78 6.70
CA THR A 232 0.29 -7.96 5.61
C THR A 232 1.57 -8.56 5.01
N ILE A 233 1.53 -8.88 3.73
CA ILE A 233 2.69 -9.34 2.95
C ILE A 233 3.68 -8.19 2.80
N THR A 234 4.96 -8.46 3.05
CA THR A 234 6.04 -7.49 2.94
C THR A 234 7.16 -8.00 2.02
N THR A 235 8.07 -7.14 1.63
CA THR A 235 9.24 -7.51 0.79
C THR A 235 10.24 -8.44 1.49
N LYS A 236 10.05 -8.75 2.77
CA LYS A 236 10.97 -9.59 3.57
C LYS A 236 10.49 -11.03 3.74
N GLN A 237 9.64 -11.54 2.83
CA GLN A 237 9.02 -12.87 2.96
C GLN A 237 10.02 -14.01 3.10
N CYS A 238 11.15 -13.98 2.39
CA CYS A 238 12.16 -15.02 2.44
C CYS A 238 13.02 -15.04 3.73
N ARG A 239 12.97 -13.96 4.56
CA ARG A 239 13.82 -13.83 5.76
C ARG A 239 13.02 -13.70 7.05
N CYS A 240 11.90 -13.02 6.99
CA CYS A 240 11.02 -12.77 8.12
C CYS A 240 9.58 -12.59 7.58
N PRO A 241 8.87 -13.68 7.27
CA PRO A 241 7.55 -13.64 6.65
C PRO A 241 6.52 -13.12 7.65
N ASN A 242 6.32 -11.81 7.64
CA ASN A 242 5.31 -11.16 8.49
C ASN A 242 3.88 -11.62 8.16
N SER A 243 3.65 -12.12 6.94
CA SER A 243 2.37 -12.68 6.51
C SER A 243 1.97 -13.92 7.32
N GLY A 244 2.94 -14.61 7.89
CA GLY A 244 2.83 -15.92 8.50
C GLY A 244 3.41 -17.02 7.63
N ILE A 245 3.33 -18.25 8.11
CA ILE A 245 3.84 -19.45 7.47
C ILE A 245 2.77 -20.53 7.42
N VAL A 246 2.84 -21.42 6.44
CA VAL A 246 1.92 -22.55 6.26
C VAL A 246 2.46 -23.78 7.00
N ASP A 247 1.61 -24.41 7.81
CA ASP A 247 1.89 -25.69 8.47
C ASP A 247 1.63 -26.83 7.47
N LEU A 248 2.58 -27.76 7.34
CA LEU A 248 2.47 -28.94 6.49
C LEU A 248 1.91 -30.16 7.24
N GLU A 249 1.52 -29.99 8.52
CA GLU A 249 0.93 -31.02 9.39
C GLU A 249 1.83 -32.23 9.67
N ASN A 250 3.10 -32.16 9.26
CA ASN A 250 4.11 -33.21 9.46
C ASN A 250 5.31 -32.72 10.27
N GLY A 251 5.15 -31.59 10.98
CA GLY A 251 6.22 -30.93 11.73
C GLY A 251 7.13 -30.06 10.84
N GLN A 252 6.78 -29.89 9.59
CA GLN A 252 7.46 -28.97 8.68
C GLN A 252 6.57 -27.74 8.37
N TYR A 253 7.20 -26.69 7.90
CA TYR A 253 6.55 -25.42 7.58
C TYR A 253 7.07 -24.88 6.27
N ARG A 254 6.25 -24.09 5.58
CA ARG A 254 6.67 -23.43 4.35
C ARG A 254 6.26 -21.95 4.31
N LEU A 255 6.95 -21.21 3.47
CA LEU A 255 6.56 -19.86 3.07
C LEU A 255 5.36 -19.90 2.13
N LEU A 256 4.68 -18.76 1.97
CA LEU A 256 3.78 -18.56 0.84
C LEU A 256 4.59 -18.51 -0.46
N THR A 257 4.00 -18.99 -1.54
CA THR A 257 4.55 -18.86 -2.89
C THR A 257 4.23 -17.49 -3.49
N GLU A 258 4.78 -17.17 -4.65
CA GLU A 258 4.44 -15.96 -5.39
C GLU A 258 3.02 -16.00 -5.99
N LEU A 259 2.42 -17.17 -6.09
CA LEU A 259 1.07 -17.34 -6.61
C LEU A 259 0.01 -17.17 -5.50
N GLU A 260 0.33 -17.54 -4.28
CA GLU A 260 -0.51 -17.40 -3.09
C GLU A 260 -0.49 -15.98 -2.53
#